data_46266fc5b5175ccb53be20087150ceb2
#
_entry.id   46266fc5b5175ccb53be20087150ceb2
#
_cell.length_a   1.000
_cell.length_b   1.000
_cell.length_c   1.000
_cell.angle_alpha   90.00
_cell.angle_beta   90.00
_cell.angle_gamma   90.00
#
_symmetry.space_group_name_H-M   'P 1'
#
loop_
_entity.id
_entity.type
_entity.pdbx_description
1 polymer ?
#
loop_
_entity_poly.entity_id
_entity_poly.type
_entity_poly.pdbx_seq_one_letter_code
_entity_poly.pdbx_strand_id
1 'polypeptide(L)'
;MAAVVSCLTLCAGATAGHAQTGLNEYADRPGLAGPEMRPDDVATCRTLGASLEGFDTPETRTDLWVSGPLTLIQTDEVLWYLVICDEPGIRVMCVTYSDNDMQLGDTVVLAGALEIQDETHVVLDPCLASPGTGEHGTAEQ
;
A
#
# COMPACT_ATOMS: atom_id res chain seq x y z
N MET A 1 -76.13 -0.44 22.51
CA MET A 1 -75.41 -1.16 21.44
C MET A 1 -74.26 -0.26 21.00
N ALA A 2 -73.07 -0.53 21.47
CA ALA A 2 -71.87 0.27 21.16
C ALA A 2 -70.95 -0.63 20.33
N ALA A 3 -70.65 -0.18 19.12
CA ALA A 3 -69.73 -0.85 18.22
C ALA A 3 -68.33 -0.26 18.45
N VAL A 4 -67.41 -1.15 18.89
CA VAL A 4 -66.00 -0.82 19.03
C VAL A 4 -65.30 -1.10 17.67
N VAL A 5 -64.80 -0.05 17.04
CA VAL A 5 -63.97 -0.15 15.85
C VAL A 5 -62.51 -0.27 16.30
N SER A 6 -61.92 -1.41 16.11
CA SER A 6 -60.53 -1.70 16.38
C SER A 6 -59.68 -1.25 15.17
N CYS A 7 -58.84 -0.23 15.36
CA CYS A 7 -57.92 0.26 14.34
C CYS A 7 -56.59 -0.49 14.48
N LEU A 8 -56.32 -1.44 13.57
CA LEU A 8 -55.00 -2.08 13.44
C LEU A 8 -54.05 -1.16 12.70
N THR A 9 -53.12 -0.61 13.43
CA THR A 9 -51.98 0.17 12.85
C THR A 9 -50.89 -0.83 12.42
N LEU A 10 -50.75 -1.07 11.09
CA LEU A 10 -49.58 -1.75 10.55
C LEU A 10 -48.37 -0.80 10.59
N CYS A 11 -47.43 -1.09 11.47
CA CYS A 11 -46.09 -0.49 11.40
C CYS A 11 -45.30 -1.20 10.29
N ALA A 12 -45.17 -0.56 9.13
CA ALA A 12 -44.22 -0.95 8.11
C ALA A 12 -42.81 -0.59 8.59
N GLY A 13 -42.04 -1.58 9.03
CA GLY A 13 -40.62 -1.43 9.34
C GLY A 13 -39.85 -1.20 8.04
N ALA A 14 -39.40 0.02 7.81
CA ALA A 14 -38.42 0.30 6.79
C ALA A 14 -37.06 -0.22 7.26
N THR A 15 -36.62 -1.34 6.74
CA THR A 15 -35.24 -1.78 6.86
C THR A 15 -34.37 -0.83 6.01
N ALA A 16 -33.70 0.10 6.66
CA ALA A 16 -32.66 0.88 6.03
C ALA A 16 -31.52 -0.07 5.64
N GLY A 17 -31.51 -0.48 4.40
CA GLY A 17 -30.38 -1.15 3.79
C GLY A 17 -29.20 -0.16 3.78
N HIS A 18 -28.25 -0.36 4.66
CA HIS A 18 -26.98 0.36 4.59
C HIS A 18 -26.24 -0.20 3.40
N ALA A 19 -26.25 0.56 2.32
CA ALA A 19 -25.39 0.30 1.19
C ALA A 19 -23.94 0.49 1.64
N GLN A 20 -23.23 -0.62 1.82
CA GLN A 20 -21.76 -0.64 1.95
C GLN A 20 -21.15 -0.46 0.54
N THR A 21 -21.41 0.66 -0.09
CA THR A 21 -20.85 1.00 -1.40
C THR A 21 -19.53 1.78 -1.29
N GLY A 22 -19.05 2.06 -0.07
CA GLY A 22 -17.91 2.93 0.14
C GLY A 22 -16.52 2.29 -0.04
N LEU A 23 -16.40 0.97 -0.01
CA LEU A 23 -15.08 0.31 -0.03
C LEU A 23 -14.57 -0.02 -1.44
N ASN A 24 -15.43 -0.16 -2.41
CA ASN A 24 -15.02 -0.45 -3.79
C ASN A 24 -14.67 0.80 -4.60
N GLU A 25 -15.09 1.98 -4.17
CA GLU A 25 -14.80 3.23 -4.88
C GLU A 25 -13.32 3.63 -4.79
N TYR A 26 -12.58 3.08 -3.81
CA TYR A 26 -11.13 3.29 -3.68
C TYR A 26 -10.32 2.28 -4.50
N ALA A 27 -10.88 1.12 -4.83
CA ALA A 27 -10.19 0.10 -5.62
C ALA A 27 -10.02 0.51 -7.09
N ASP A 28 -10.92 1.34 -7.61
CA ASP A 28 -10.88 1.82 -8.99
C ASP A 28 -10.09 3.14 -9.17
N ARG A 29 -9.48 3.67 -8.11
CA ARG A 29 -8.62 4.84 -8.24
C ARG A 29 -7.28 4.45 -8.82
N PRO A 30 -6.89 5.01 -9.98
CA PRO A 30 -5.53 4.83 -10.49
C PRO A 30 -4.54 5.27 -9.40
N GLY A 31 -3.76 4.33 -8.89
CA GLY A 31 -2.70 4.64 -7.96
C GLY A 31 -2.77 4.05 -6.56
N LEU A 32 -3.77 3.23 -6.25
CA LEU A 32 -3.72 2.37 -5.09
C LEU A 32 -3.55 0.92 -5.58
N ALA A 33 -2.29 0.51 -5.72
CA ALA A 33 -1.96 -0.87 -6.02
C ALA A 33 -2.24 -1.73 -4.79
N GLY A 34 -3.33 -2.50 -4.79
CA GLY A 34 -3.59 -3.49 -3.75
C GLY A 34 -2.66 -4.70 -3.87
N PRO A 35 -2.55 -5.53 -2.81
CA PRO A 35 -1.72 -6.74 -2.84
C PRO A 35 -2.02 -7.70 -4.00
N GLU A 36 -3.27 -7.68 -4.47
CA GLU A 36 -3.74 -8.47 -5.61
C GLU A 36 -3.17 -7.99 -6.96
N MET A 37 -2.65 -6.78 -7.02
CA MET A 37 -2.02 -6.20 -8.20
C MET A 37 -0.51 -6.44 -8.26
N ARG A 38 0.03 -7.19 -7.29
CA ARG A 38 1.46 -7.48 -7.24
C ARG A 38 1.89 -8.23 -8.50
N PRO A 39 2.86 -7.71 -9.26
CA PRO A 39 3.40 -8.40 -10.42
C PRO A 39 4.18 -9.66 -9.99
N ASP A 40 4.29 -10.62 -10.90
CA ASP A 40 5.10 -11.84 -10.67
C ASP A 40 6.57 -11.49 -10.45
N ASP A 41 7.07 -10.48 -11.16
CA ASP A 41 8.44 -9.98 -11.06
C ASP A 41 8.50 -8.66 -10.28
N VAL A 42 8.80 -8.75 -9.00
CA VAL A 42 9.07 -7.60 -8.14
C VAL A 42 10.57 -7.29 -8.22
N ALA A 43 10.92 -6.03 -8.48
CA ALA A 43 12.32 -5.61 -8.45
C ALA A 43 12.93 -5.86 -7.07
N THR A 44 14.22 -6.11 -7.04
CA THR A 44 15.00 -6.22 -5.80
C THR A 44 16.07 -5.13 -5.78
N CYS A 45 16.70 -4.91 -4.64
CA CYS A 45 17.80 -3.96 -4.55
C CYS A 45 18.90 -4.20 -5.61
N ARG A 46 19.10 -5.45 -6.02
CA ARG A 46 20.10 -5.80 -7.03
C ARG A 46 19.63 -5.59 -8.48
N THR A 47 18.34 -5.75 -8.72
CA THR A 47 17.79 -5.66 -10.08
C THR A 47 17.18 -4.29 -10.39
N LEU A 48 17.03 -3.45 -9.36
CA LEU A 48 16.36 -2.15 -9.47
C LEU A 48 16.99 -1.25 -10.53
N GLY A 49 18.32 -1.16 -10.58
CA GLY A 49 19.02 -0.37 -11.60
C GLY A 49 18.62 -0.74 -13.01
N ALA A 50 18.63 -2.04 -13.32
CA ALA A 50 18.20 -2.54 -14.63
C ALA A 50 16.69 -2.29 -14.88
N SER A 51 15.88 -2.37 -13.84
CA SER A 51 14.44 -2.08 -13.96
C SER A 51 14.14 -0.61 -14.23
N LEU A 52 15.04 0.30 -13.84
CA LEU A 52 14.91 1.74 -14.07
C LEU A 52 15.56 2.19 -15.39
N GLU A 53 16.36 1.34 -16.05
CA GLU A 53 16.92 1.67 -17.35
C GLU A 53 15.80 1.87 -18.38
N GLY A 54 15.76 3.06 -18.99
CA GLY A 54 14.75 3.42 -19.99
C GLY A 54 13.48 4.07 -19.41
N PHE A 55 13.41 4.26 -18.10
CA PHE A 55 12.45 5.18 -17.52
C PHE A 55 12.98 6.61 -17.61
N ASP A 56 12.70 7.27 -18.71
CA ASP A 56 12.67 8.73 -18.74
C ASP A 56 11.49 9.16 -17.87
N THR A 57 11.61 10.28 -17.17
CA THR A 57 10.57 10.81 -16.27
C THR A 57 9.20 10.70 -16.96
N PRO A 58 8.35 9.75 -16.56
CA PRO A 58 7.16 9.47 -17.33
C PRO A 58 6.17 10.63 -17.20
N GLU A 59 5.62 11.10 -18.31
CA GLU A 59 4.48 12.02 -18.31
C GLU A 59 3.23 11.38 -17.69
N THR A 60 3.24 10.04 -17.57
CA THR A 60 2.19 9.26 -16.95
C THR A 60 2.71 8.56 -15.70
N ARG A 61 1.88 8.51 -14.67
CA ARG A 61 2.19 7.79 -13.45
C ARG A 61 2.60 6.35 -13.75
N THR A 62 3.73 5.95 -13.22
CA THR A 62 4.21 4.58 -13.26
C THR A 62 4.37 4.08 -11.82
N ASP A 63 3.83 2.92 -11.52
CA ASP A 63 4.00 2.28 -10.23
C ASP A 63 5.19 1.32 -10.28
N LEU A 64 6.04 1.41 -9.27
CA LEU A 64 7.17 0.51 -9.04
C LEU A 64 6.87 -0.42 -7.86
N TRP A 65 7.19 -1.69 -8.04
CA TRP A 65 7.19 -2.70 -6.99
C TRP A 65 8.62 -3.12 -6.72
N VAL A 66 9.06 -2.98 -5.48
CA VAL A 66 10.43 -3.31 -5.10
C VAL A 66 10.49 -3.98 -3.74
N SER A 67 11.33 -5.01 -3.60
CA SER A 67 11.52 -5.74 -2.36
C SER A 67 12.96 -5.60 -1.87
N GLY A 68 13.09 -5.42 -0.57
CA GLY A 68 14.40 -5.33 0.08
C GLY A 68 14.30 -5.20 1.59
N PRO A 69 15.45 -5.24 2.27
CA PRO A 69 15.50 -5.03 3.71
C PRO A 69 15.27 -3.55 4.06
N LEU A 70 14.50 -3.32 5.12
CA LEU A 70 14.34 -1.99 5.70
C LEU A 70 15.65 -1.52 6.33
N THR A 71 16.13 -0.37 5.90
CA THR A 71 17.36 0.26 6.39
C THR A 71 17.10 1.52 7.20
N LEU A 72 15.95 2.15 7.01
CA LEU A 72 15.51 3.32 7.77
C LEU A 72 14.00 3.30 7.95
N ILE A 73 13.56 3.70 9.15
CA ILE A 73 12.16 3.97 9.50
C ILE A 73 12.14 5.31 10.22
N GLN A 74 11.45 6.30 9.68
CA GLN A 74 11.27 7.62 10.28
C GLN A 74 9.83 8.09 10.15
N THR A 75 9.43 9.01 11.02
CA THR A 75 8.13 9.68 10.94
C THR A 75 8.27 11.16 11.30
N ASP A 76 7.41 11.98 10.70
CA ASP A 76 7.20 13.38 11.06
C ASP A 76 5.90 13.59 11.85
N GLU A 77 5.35 12.49 12.42
CA GLU A 77 4.07 12.39 13.15
C GLU A 77 2.82 12.36 12.24
N VAL A 78 2.97 12.62 10.96
CA VAL A 78 1.87 12.56 9.95
C VAL A 78 2.15 11.45 8.94
N LEU A 79 3.37 11.42 8.45
CA LEU A 79 3.81 10.46 7.44
C LEU A 79 4.94 9.60 7.99
N TRP A 80 5.07 8.43 7.40
CA TRP A 80 6.16 7.50 7.62
C TRP A 80 7.04 7.43 6.37
N TYR A 81 8.33 7.40 6.60
CA TYR A 81 9.37 7.31 5.58
C TYR A 81 10.12 6.01 5.79
N LEU A 82 9.86 5.04 4.93
CA LEU A 82 10.47 3.71 4.97
C LEU A 82 11.49 3.60 3.86
N VAL A 83 12.74 3.31 4.18
CA VAL A 83 13.80 3.19 3.17
C VAL A 83 14.28 1.75 3.10
N ILE A 84 14.40 1.25 1.89
CA ILE A 84 15.03 -0.03 1.59
C ILE A 84 16.22 0.18 0.68
N CYS A 85 17.07 -0.80 0.63
CA CYS A 85 18.31 -0.84 -0.14
C CYS A 85 19.36 0.16 0.36
N ASP A 86 20.60 -0.29 0.40
CA ASP A 86 21.76 0.48 0.84
C ASP A 86 22.72 0.74 -0.32
N GLU A 87 23.64 1.69 -0.09
CA GLU A 87 24.77 1.89 -1.00
C GLU A 87 25.62 0.59 -1.11
N PRO A 88 26.18 0.31 -2.29
CA PRO A 88 26.25 1.17 -3.49
C PRO A 88 25.02 1.13 -4.39
N GLY A 89 23.92 0.51 -3.97
CA GLY A 89 22.67 0.41 -4.74
C GLY A 89 21.83 1.69 -4.71
N ILE A 90 20.70 1.62 -5.37
CA ILE A 90 19.71 2.70 -5.40
C ILE A 90 18.84 2.59 -4.14
N ARG A 91 18.77 3.67 -3.38
CA ARG A 91 17.86 3.75 -2.22
C ARG A 91 16.46 4.04 -2.67
N VAL A 92 15.50 3.32 -2.08
CA VAL A 92 14.08 3.54 -2.34
C VAL A 92 13.40 3.99 -1.07
N MET A 93 12.84 5.19 -1.09
CA MET A 93 12.07 5.75 0.00
C MET A 93 10.58 5.65 -0.31
N CYS A 94 9.84 5.03 0.58
CA CYS A 94 8.39 4.92 0.55
C CYS A 94 7.77 5.95 1.48
N VAL A 95 6.89 6.81 0.96
CA VAL A 95 6.10 7.75 1.75
C VAL A 95 4.72 7.14 1.99
N THR A 96 4.41 6.86 3.25
CA THR A 96 3.20 6.13 3.63
C THR A 96 2.59 6.68 4.92
N TYR A 97 1.40 6.20 5.29
CA TYR A 97 0.69 6.64 6.50
C TYR A 97 0.88 5.70 7.70
N SER A 98 1.55 4.58 7.54
CA SER A 98 1.79 3.61 8.60
C SER A 98 3.08 2.85 8.35
N ASP A 99 3.82 2.54 9.41
CA ASP A 99 4.96 1.62 9.37
C ASP A 99 4.53 0.15 9.39
N ASN A 100 3.24 -0.12 9.63
CA ASN A 100 2.66 -1.47 9.73
C ASN A 100 3.42 -2.38 10.71
N ASP A 101 3.94 -1.83 11.81
CA ASP A 101 4.74 -2.51 12.83
C ASP A 101 6.02 -3.18 12.29
N MET A 102 6.51 -2.73 11.14
CA MET A 102 7.74 -3.24 10.53
C MET A 102 8.97 -2.76 11.30
N GLN A 103 10.03 -3.55 11.26
CA GLN A 103 11.28 -3.28 11.96
C GLN A 103 12.46 -3.19 10.99
N LEU A 104 13.52 -2.53 11.44
CA LEU A 104 14.77 -2.48 10.67
C LEU A 104 15.28 -3.89 10.42
N GLY A 105 15.65 -4.17 9.19
CA GLY A 105 16.11 -5.49 8.73
C GLY A 105 15.00 -6.38 8.20
N ASP A 106 13.73 -6.06 8.42
CA ASP A 106 12.64 -6.81 7.82
C ASP A 106 12.69 -6.71 6.30
N THR A 107 12.46 -7.82 5.63
CA THR A 107 12.26 -7.80 4.19
C THR A 107 10.82 -7.37 3.89
N VAL A 108 10.70 -6.28 3.16
CA VAL A 108 9.40 -5.70 2.82
C VAL A 108 9.24 -5.57 1.31
N VAL A 109 8.01 -5.39 0.87
CA VAL A 109 7.67 -4.97 -0.49
C VAL A 109 7.07 -3.58 -0.42
N LEU A 110 7.66 -2.68 -1.17
CA LEU A 110 7.18 -1.32 -1.37
C LEU A 110 6.53 -1.23 -2.75
N ALA A 111 5.35 -0.62 -2.83
CA ALA A 111 4.62 -0.41 -4.06
C ALA A 111 4.07 1.00 -4.12
N GLY A 112 4.41 1.75 -5.14
CA GLY A 112 3.94 3.13 -5.23
C GLY A 112 4.34 3.86 -6.50
N ALA A 113 3.86 5.09 -6.60
CA ALA A 113 4.17 5.95 -7.73
C ALA A 113 5.65 6.32 -7.74
N LEU A 114 6.30 6.02 -8.86
CA LEU A 114 7.72 6.22 -9.05
C LEU A 114 8.07 7.69 -9.30
N GLU A 115 8.97 8.22 -8.47
CA GLU A 115 9.64 9.50 -8.68
C GLU A 115 11.16 9.30 -8.58
N ILE A 116 11.87 9.49 -9.68
CA ILE A 116 13.33 9.42 -9.71
C ILE A 116 13.87 10.77 -9.26
N GLN A 117 14.57 10.80 -8.13
CA GLN A 117 15.18 12.02 -7.59
C GLN A 117 16.58 12.26 -8.20
N ASP A 118 17.36 11.20 -8.27
CA ASP A 118 18.70 11.19 -8.88
C ASP A 118 19.11 9.73 -9.23
N GLU A 119 20.36 9.54 -9.63
CA GLU A 119 20.88 8.24 -10.04
C GLU A 119 20.89 7.19 -8.91
N THR A 120 20.80 7.63 -7.66
CA THR A 120 20.93 6.77 -6.46
C THR A 120 19.73 6.83 -5.54
N HIS A 121 18.74 7.68 -5.84
CA HIS A 121 17.57 7.87 -4.99
C HIS A 121 16.27 7.86 -5.78
N VAL A 122 15.36 7.03 -5.31
CA VAL A 122 14.00 6.89 -5.82
C VAL A 122 13.03 7.10 -4.67
N VAL A 123 11.95 7.83 -4.94
CA VAL A 123 10.82 8.01 -4.01
C VAL A 123 9.59 7.34 -4.59
N LEU A 124 8.84 6.68 -3.74
CA LEU A 124 7.51 6.15 -4.03
C LEU A 124 6.49 6.97 -3.23
N ASP A 125 5.67 7.77 -3.91
CA ASP A 125 4.68 8.63 -3.28
C ASP A 125 3.41 8.78 -4.17
N PRO A 126 2.23 8.35 -3.69
CA PRO A 126 1.99 7.59 -2.47
C PRO A 126 2.52 6.16 -2.57
N CYS A 127 2.80 5.56 -1.41
CA CYS A 127 3.38 4.23 -1.32
C CYS A 127 2.63 3.35 -0.32
N LEU A 128 2.57 2.06 -0.62
CA LEU A 128 2.14 1.01 0.29
C LEU A 128 3.33 0.12 0.62
N ALA A 129 3.50 -0.17 1.90
CA ALA A 129 4.49 -1.10 2.39
C ALA A 129 3.82 -2.35 2.95
N SER A 130 4.29 -3.51 2.57
CA SER A 130 3.80 -4.80 3.06
C SER A 130 4.96 -5.72 3.41
N PRO A 131 4.77 -6.67 4.35
CA PRO A 131 5.77 -7.69 4.62
C PRO A 131 6.14 -8.43 3.33
N GLY A 132 7.44 -8.60 3.12
CA GLY A 132 7.93 -9.48 2.06
C GLY A 132 7.54 -10.93 2.35
N THR A 133 7.31 -11.73 1.32
CA THR A 133 7.17 -13.17 1.46
C THR A 133 8.53 -13.82 1.66
N GLY A 134 9.26 -13.41 2.68
CA GLY A 134 10.41 -14.12 3.20
C GLY A 134 9.93 -14.89 4.40
N GLU A 135 10.22 -16.19 4.44
CA GLU A 135 9.96 -17.06 5.57
C GLU A 135 10.27 -16.31 6.87
N HIS A 136 9.26 -16.13 7.69
CA HIS A 136 9.49 -15.94 9.10
C HIS A 136 10.25 -17.19 9.53
N GLY A 137 11.56 -17.07 9.66
CA GLY A 137 12.34 -18.07 10.34
C GLY A 137 11.69 -18.22 11.71
N THR A 138 10.84 -19.21 11.86
CA THR A 138 10.48 -19.74 13.17
C THR A 138 11.78 -20.02 13.85
N ALA A 139 12.18 -19.12 14.74
CA ALA A 139 13.17 -19.43 15.75
C ALA A 139 12.53 -20.53 16.61
N GLU A 140 12.68 -21.74 16.16
CA GLU A 140 12.41 -22.93 16.93
C GLU A 140 13.49 -23.02 18.00
N GLN A 141 13.06 -22.74 19.21
CA GLN A 141 13.85 -23.03 20.39
C GLN A 141 13.83 -24.52 20.70
#